data_60d821760f77f4d9bcc099d26a10d767
#
_entry.id   60d821760f77f4d9bcc099d26a10d767
#
_cell.length_a   1.000
_cell.length_b   1.000
_cell.length_c   1.000
_cell.angle_alpha   90.00
_cell.angle_beta   90.00
_cell.angle_gamma   90.00
#
_symmetry.space_group_name_H-M   'P 1'
#
loop_
_entity.id
_entity.type
_entity.pdbx_description
1 polymer ?
#
loop_
_entity_poly.entity_id
_entity_poly.type
_entity_poly.pdbx_seq_one_letter_code
_entity_poly.pdbx_strand_id
1 'polypeptide(L)'
;NGRLYRKDLWDEPFTGTVIENFSDGSLSLKTSYYRGLPHGQQVRNFSDGQRALEANFDQGVLVGVKSRWWPNGVIREEAYWSEGKYIGRRLWDRTGRLIKEEITPQS
;
A
#
# COMPACT_ATOMS: atom_id res chain seq x y z
N ASN A 1 -7.30 4.68 16.01
CA ASN A 1 -7.06 5.75 15.07
C ASN A 1 -5.80 5.58 14.21
N GLY A 2 -5.25 4.49 14.03
CA GLY A 2 -4.15 4.23 13.11
C GLY A 2 -2.74 4.36 13.65
N ARG A 3 -2.57 4.78 14.89
CA ARG A 3 -1.23 4.84 15.47
C ARG A 3 -0.87 3.51 16.10
N LEU A 4 0.41 3.14 15.95
CA LEU A 4 0.96 1.91 16.49
C LEU A 4 1.94 2.27 17.60
N TYR A 5 1.85 1.56 18.73
CA TYR A 5 2.71 1.82 19.90
C TYR A 5 3.52 0.59 20.25
N ARG A 6 4.69 0.83 20.81
CA ARG A 6 5.53 -0.23 21.35
C ARG A 6 4.95 -0.68 22.69
N LYS A 7 4.99 -1.99 22.92
CA LYS A 7 4.46 -2.56 24.17
C LYS A 7 5.36 -2.30 25.37
N ASP A 8 6.66 -2.14 25.11
CA ASP A 8 7.66 -2.02 26.17
C ASP A 8 7.97 -0.56 26.55
N LEU A 9 7.38 0.40 25.83
CA LEU A 9 7.59 1.82 26.11
C LEU A 9 6.24 2.51 26.14
N TRP A 10 5.81 2.90 27.33
CA TRP A 10 4.57 3.61 27.53
C TRP A 10 4.56 4.94 26.76
N ASP A 11 3.47 5.22 26.11
CA ASP A 11 3.21 6.49 25.43
C ASP A 11 4.18 6.85 24.31
N GLU A 12 5.09 5.94 23.96
CA GLU A 12 6.01 6.21 22.87
C GLU A 12 5.52 5.55 21.58
N PRO A 13 5.17 6.34 20.54
CA PRO A 13 4.71 5.77 19.28
C PRO A 13 5.80 4.94 18.61
N PHE A 14 5.40 3.87 17.97
CA PHE A 14 6.31 2.97 17.28
C PHE A 14 6.89 3.62 16.03
N THR A 15 8.21 3.53 15.87
CA THR A 15 8.93 3.84 14.64
C THR A 15 9.67 2.59 14.22
N GLY A 16 9.48 2.16 12.98
CA GLY A 16 10.12 0.96 12.48
C GLY A 16 9.27 0.30 11.41
N THR A 17 9.55 -0.98 11.19
CA THR A 17 8.89 -1.75 10.14
C THR A 17 8.17 -2.94 10.73
N VAL A 18 6.91 -3.13 10.34
CA VAL A 18 6.12 -4.30 10.69
C VAL A 18 6.14 -5.25 9.50
N ILE A 19 6.46 -6.52 9.75
CA ILE A 19 6.52 -7.55 8.73
C ILE A 19 5.59 -8.68 9.14
N GLU A 20 4.78 -9.15 8.17
CA GLU A 20 3.97 -10.36 8.32
C GLU A 20 4.43 -11.35 7.27
N ASN A 21 4.48 -12.62 7.63
CA ASN A 21 4.92 -13.67 6.73
C ASN A 21 3.81 -14.68 6.50
N PHE A 22 3.87 -15.34 5.34
CA PHE A 22 3.05 -16.52 5.10
C PHE A 22 3.58 -17.68 5.95
N SER A 23 2.83 -18.77 6.02
CA SER A 23 3.21 -19.92 6.83
C SER A 23 4.53 -20.55 6.38
N ASP A 24 4.93 -20.36 5.13
CA ASP A 24 6.22 -20.87 4.62
C ASP A 24 7.39 -19.93 4.91
N GLY A 25 7.15 -18.82 5.60
CA GLY A 25 8.18 -17.86 5.95
C GLY A 25 8.40 -16.74 4.94
N SER A 26 7.77 -16.82 3.75
CA SER A 26 7.91 -15.75 2.76
C SER A 26 7.13 -14.51 3.18
N LEU A 27 7.55 -13.35 2.67
CA LEU A 27 6.98 -12.07 3.03
C LEU A 27 5.54 -11.93 2.50
N SER A 28 4.60 -11.65 3.40
CA SER A 28 3.22 -11.36 3.05
C SER A 28 2.93 -9.87 3.04
N LEU A 29 3.38 -9.15 4.07
CA LEU A 29 3.10 -7.73 4.22
C LEU A 29 4.30 -7.05 4.89
N LYS A 30 4.63 -5.87 4.42
CA LYS A 30 5.64 -5.03 5.03
C LYS A 30 5.12 -3.60 5.06
N THR A 31 5.09 -2.99 6.23
CA THR A 31 4.63 -1.61 6.41
C THR A 31 5.62 -0.87 7.29
N SER A 32 6.06 0.29 6.83
CA SER A 32 6.95 1.16 7.61
C SER A 32 6.12 2.18 8.36
N TYR A 33 6.57 2.49 9.58
CA TYR A 33 5.91 3.42 10.48
C TYR A 33 6.89 4.45 11.00
N TYR A 34 6.40 5.66 11.19
CA TYR A 34 7.14 6.71 11.87
C TYR A 34 6.22 7.35 12.90
N ARG A 35 6.64 7.29 14.16
CA ARG A 35 5.87 7.84 15.30
C ARG A 35 4.42 7.35 15.33
N GLY A 36 4.24 6.05 15.04
CA GLY A 36 2.95 5.39 15.12
C GLY A 36 2.08 5.50 13.88
N LEU A 37 2.49 6.27 12.86
CA LEU A 37 1.73 6.44 11.63
C LEU A 37 2.43 5.74 10.47
N PRO A 38 1.69 5.14 9.54
CA PRO A 38 2.31 4.63 8.31
C PRO A 38 3.09 5.74 7.62
N HIS A 39 4.35 5.45 7.27
CA HIS A 39 5.21 6.43 6.64
C HIS A 39 6.22 5.68 5.78
N GLY A 40 6.29 6.01 4.51
CA GLY A 40 7.10 5.29 3.56
C GLY A 40 6.29 4.21 2.87
N GLN A 41 6.94 3.15 2.45
CA GLN A 41 6.36 2.16 1.57
C GLN A 41 5.60 1.08 2.33
N GLN A 42 4.45 0.69 1.79
CA GLN A 42 3.73 -0.51 2.17
C GLN A 42 3.70 -1.44 0.97
N VAL A 43 4.06 -2.71 1.19
CA VAL A 43 4.04 -3.71 0.14
C VAL A 43 3.35 -4.97 0.63
N ARG A 44 2.62 -5.62 -0.27
CA ARG A 44 1.99 -6.91 -0.03
C ARG A 44 2.33 -7.84 -1.17
N ASN A 45 2.62 -9.08 -0.85
CA ASN A 45 2.95 -10.10 -1.85
C ASN A 45 1.88 -11.18 -1.90
N PHE A 46 1.77 -11.83 -3.06
CA PHE A 46 1.06 -13.10 -3.17
C PHE A 46 1.92 -14.21 -2.58
N SER A 47 1.30 -15.36 -2.32
CA SER A 47 2.00 -16.48 -1.71
C SER A 47 3.13 -17.05 -2.57
N ASP A 48 3.14 -16.78 -3.88
CA ASP A 48 4.21 -17.18 -4.78
C ASP A 48 5.37 -16.18 -4.82
N GLY A 49 5.30 -15.12 -4.02
CA GLY A 49 6.35 -14.10 -3.94
C GLY A 49 6.17 -12.92 -4.87
N GLN A 50 5.20 -12.98 -5.78
CA GLN A 50 4.95 -11.85 -6.67
C GLN A 50 4.27 -10.71 -5.93
N ARG A 51 4.52 -9.46 -6.38
CA ARG A 51 3.96 -8.29 -5.76
C ARG A 51 2.45 -8.23 -5.99
N ALA A 52 1.68 -7.99 -4.92
CA ALA A 52 0.23 -7.87 -4.99
C ALA A 52 -0.23 -6.42 -4.82
N LEU A 53 0.52 -5.63 -4.02
CA LEU A 53 0.14 -4.24 -3.74
C LEU A 53 1.37 -3.43 -3.37
N GLU A 54 1.42 -2.18 -3.83
CA GLU A 54 2.38 -1.17 -3.37
C GLU A 54 1.66 0.14 -3.12
N ALA A 55 2.00 0.77 -2.00
CA ALA A 55 1.48 2.08 -1.66
C ALA A 55 2.57 2.86 -0.93
N ASN A 56 2.45 4.18 -0.93
CA ASN A 56 3.36 5.03 -0.20
C ASN A 56 2.56 5.96 0.70
N PHE A 57 3.10 6.20 1.88
CA PHE A 57 2.47 7.03 2.89
C PHE A 57 3.40 8.14 3.33
N ASP A 58 2.83 9.30 3.64
CA ASP A 58 3.51 10.39 4.29
C ASP A 58 2.71 10.74 5.54
N GLN A 59 3.25 10.39 6.71
CA GLN A 59 2.63 10.63 8.00
C GLN A 59 1.18 10.18 8.06
N GLY A 60 0.91 8.95 7.63
CA GLY A 60 -0.39 8.33 7.67
C GLY A 60 -1.28 8.58 6.45
N VAL A 61 -0.83 9.42 5.51
CA VAL A 61 -1.62 9.83 4.36
C VAL A 61 -1.07 9.18 3.10
N LEU A 62 -1.95 8.59 2.28
CA LEU A 62 -1.54 8.02 0.99
C LEU A 62 -1.06 9.13 0.05
N VAL A 63 0.06 8.87 -0.62
CA VAL A 63 0.64 9.80 -1.60
C VAL A 63 0.99 9.04 -2.87
N GLY A 64 0.82 9.72 -4.00
CA GLY A 64 1.20 9.17 -5.30
C GLY A 64 0.27 8.07 -5.77
N VAL A 65 0.86 7.01 -6.28
CA VAL A 65 0.12 5.91 -6.91
C VAL A 65 0.10 4.71 -6.00
N LYS A 66 -1.11 4.17 -5.77
CA LYS A 66 -1.29 2.88 -5.12
C LYS A 66 -1.56 1.87 -6.22
N SER A 67 -0.72 0.84 -6.29
CA SER A 67 -0.79 -0.14 -7.38
C SER A 67 -1.16 -1.51 -6.85
N ARG A 68 -1.98 -2.22 -7.62
CA ARG A 68 -2.33 -3.62 -7.35
C ARG A 68 -2.10 -4.44 -8.60
N TRP A 69 -1.76 -5.70 -8.40
CA TRP A 69 -1.49 -6.64 -9.50
C TRP A 69 -2.38 -7.86 -9.39
N TRP A 70 -2.65 -8.46 -10.54
CA TRP A 70 -3.25 -9.78 -10.60
C TRP A 70 -2.19 -10.83 -10.25
N PRO A 71 -2.60 -12.03 -9.82
CA PRO A 71 -1.62 -13.10 -9.53
C PRO A 71 -0.71 -13.47 -10.71
N ASN A 72 -1.11 -13.18 -11.94
CA ASN A 72 -0.28 -13.44 -13.12
C ASN A 72 0.74 -12.34 -13.40
N GLY A 73 0.85 -11.33 -12.52
CA GLY A 73 1.82 -10.25 -12.68
C GLY A 73 1.34 -9.04 -13.48
N VAL A 74 0.16 -9.15 -14.10
CA VAL A 74 -0.42 -8.03 -14.86
C VAL A 74 -0.96 -6.99 -13.89
N ILE A 75 -0.75 -5.71 -14.21
CA ILE A 75 -1.31 -4.63 -13.38
C ILE A 75 -2.83 -4.73 -13.36
N ARG A 76 -3.41 -4.57 -12.18
CA ARG A 76 -4.86 -4.65 -11.97
C ARG A 76 -5.47 -3.29 -11.73
N GLU A 77 -4.79 -2.47 -10.92
CA GLU A 77 -5.32 -1.16 -10.53
C GLU A 77 -4.18 -0.20 -10.24
N GLU A 78 -4.36 1.04 -10.68
CA GLU A 78 -3.60 2.17 -10.21
C GLU A 78 -4.58 3.20 -9.69
N ALA A 79 -4.45 3.56 -8.40
CA ALA A 79 -5.25 4.61 -7.79
C ALA A 79 -4.33 5.79 -7.50
N TYR A 80 -4.77 6.99 -7.82
CA TYR A 80 -3.94 8.18 -7.79
C TYR A 80 -4.38 9.09 -6.65
N TRP A 81 -3.40 9.55 -5.88
CA TRP A 81 -3.62 10.38 -4.71
C TRP A 81 -2.68 11.58 -4.76
N SER A 82 -3.18 12.76 -4.43
CA SER A 82 -2.39 13.97 -4.35
C SER A 82 -2.79 14.74 -3.12
N GLU A 83 -1.82 15.06 -2.27
CA GLU A 83 -2.03 15.82 -1.03
C GLU A 83 -3.16 15.24 -0.17
N GLY A 84 -3.21 13.91 -0.09
CA GLY A 84 -4.21 13.20 0.70
C GLY A 84 -5.57 13.07 0.04
N LYS A 85 -5.72 13.57 -1.19
CA LYS A 85 -6.99 13.51 -1.91
C LYS A 85 -6.96 12.44 -2.99
N TYR A 86 -8.03 11.67 -3.09
CA TYR A 86 -8.21 10.71 -4.16
C TYR A 86 -8.50 11.44 -5.46
N ILE A 87 -7.73 11.14 -6.50
CA ILE A 87 -7.85 11.80 -7.80
C ILE A 87 -8.59 10.93 -8.80
N GLY A 88 -8.41 9.63 -8.73
CA GLY A 88 -9.02 8.72 -9.68
C GLY A 88 -8.27 7.41 -9.76
N ARG A 89 -8.65 6.57 -10.70
CA ARG A 89 -8.02 5.26 -10.85
C ARG A 89 -8.16 4.73 -12.25
N ARG A 90 -7.32 3.73 -12.57
CA ARG A 90 -7.43 2.92 -13.76
C ARG A 90 -7.50 1.46 -13.35
N LEU A 91 -8.32 0.70 -14.05
CA LEU A 91 -8.47 -0.73 -13.82
C LEU A 91 -8.19 -1.49 -15.11
N TRP A 92 -7.50 -2.61 -14.98
CA TRP A 92 -7.19 -3.51 -16.10
C TRP A 92 -7.68 -4.91 -15.79
N ASP A 93 -8.06 -5.64 -16.83
CA ASP A 93 -8.39 -7.05 -16.65
C ASP A 93 -7.10 -7.90 -16.63
N ARG A 94 -7.26 -9.22 -16.48
CA ARG A 94 -6.13 -10.14 -16.37
C ARG A 94 -5.29 -10.24 -17.63
N THR A 95 -5.80 -9.78 -18.77
CA THR A 95 -5.06 -9.80 -20.03
C THR A 95 -4.28 -8.52 -20.26
N GLY A 96 -4.42 -7.53 -19.38
CA GLY A 96 -3.77 -6.23 -19.53
C GLY A 96 -4.60 -5.19 -20.27
N ARG A 97 -5.86 -5.50 -20.53
CA ARG A 97 -6.76 -4.56 -21.23
C ARG A 97 -7.35 -3.57 -20.22
N LEU A 98 -7.29 -2.28 -20.54
CA LEU A 98 -7.89 -1.24 -19.72
C LEU A 98 -9.41 -1.36 -19.79
N ILE A 99 -10.06 -1.51 -18.62
CA ILE A 99 -11.52 -1.68 -18.55
C ILE A 99 -12.22 -0.53 -17.85
N LYS A 100 -11.48 0.33 -17.15
CA LYS A 100 -12.08 1.50 -16.51
C LYS A 100 -11.04 2.58 -16.30
N GLU A 101 -11.43 3.80 -16.60
CA GLU A 101 -10.62 4.97 -16.29
C GLU A 101 -11.52 6.01 -15.64
N GLU A 102 -11.13 6.46 -14.45
CA GLU A 102 -11.92 7.40 -13.67
C GLU A 102 -10.94 8.43 -13.11
N ILE A 103 -10.99 9.63 -13.66
CA ILE A 103 -10.10 10.71 -13.24
C ILE A 103 -10.95 11.90 -12.83
N THR A 104 -10.78 12.35 -11.60
CA THR A 104 -11.48 13.53 -11.08
C THR A 104 -10.81 14.78 -11.62
N PRO A 105 -11.54 15.69 -12.26
CA PRO A 105 -10.94 16.94 -12.71
C PRO A 105 -10.36 17.72 -11.54
N GLN A 106 -9.18 18.31 -11.76
CA GLN A 106 -8.55 19.19 -10.79
C GLN A 106 -8.93 20.62 -11.11
N SER A 107 -9.34 21.36 -10.09
CA SER A 107 -9.73 22.76 -10.24
C SER A 107 -8.87 23.68 -9.37
#